data_6eedc1506ec0b327fe87e08ff7dbab80
#
_entry.id   6eedc1506ec0b327fe87e08ff7dbab80
#
_cell.length_a   1.000
_cell.length_b   1.000
_cell.length_c   1.000
_cell.angle_alpha   90.00
_cell.angle_beta   90.00
_cell.angle_gamma   90.00
#
_symmetry.space_group_name_H-M   'P 1'
#
loop_
_entity.id
_entity.type
_entity.pdbx_description
1 polymer ?
#
loop_
_entity_poly.entity_id
_entity_poly.type
_entity_poly.pdbx_seq_one_letter_code
_entity_poly.pdbx_strand_id
1 'polypeptide(L)'
;MKTIKRILILIAVLICCSCEKDSQWLCHTYFGSYETTRTILLEFSEDRTECEVTERDIAEYPYGFTHKTSTVYLNEEEKSFMLNEGDYDSRVIYRGKVIDFEHAKLTWYENDKEISITIEALRYE
;
A
#
# COMPACT_ATOMS: atom_id res chain seq x y z
N MET A 1 19.72 33.87 11.46
CA MET A 1 19.78 33.16 10.20
C MET A 1 19.23 31.74 10.27
N LYS A 2 19.67 30.91 11.23
CA LYS A 2 19.12 29.58 11.43
C LYS A 2 17.61 29.57 11.73
N THR A 3 17.11 30.57 12.41
CA THR A 3 15.71 30.73 12.77
C THR A 3 14.82 30.98 11.55
N ILE A 4 15.31 31.78 10.59
CA ILE A 4 14.58 32.10 9.36
C ILE A 4 14.45 30.85 8.49
N LYS A 5 15.51 30.05 8.37
CA LYS A 5 15.44 28.79 7.62
C LYS A 5 14.45 27.79 8.22
N ARG A 6 14.39 27.70 9.54
CA ARG A 6 13.43 26.82 10.23
C ARG A 6 11.99 27.26 10.01
N ILE A 7 11.73 28.56 10.02
CA ILE A 7 10.40 29.11 9.75
C ILE A 7 9.98 28.83 8.32
N LEU A 8 10.86 29.01 7.35
CA LEU A 8 10.58 28.72 5.94
C LEU A 8 10.31 27.24 5.70
N ILE A 9 11.09 26.36 6.32
CA ILE A 9 10.87 24.92 6.23
C ILE A 9 9.53 24.54 6.85
N LEU A 10 9.19 25.09 7.99
CA LEU A 10 7.93 24.85 8.67
C LEU A 10 6.74 25.27 7.82
N ILE A 11 6.80 26.44 7.20
CA ILE A 11 5.75 26.94 6.30
C ILE A 11 5.60 26.03 5.08
N ALA A 12 6.71 25.59 4.48
CA ALA A 12 6.70 24.67 3.35
C ALA A 12 6.07 23.33 3.73
N VAL A 13 6.40 22.78 4.88
CA VAL A 13 5.82 21.54 5.40
C VAL A 13 4.33 21.69 5.65
N LEU A 14 3.89 22.81 6.23
CA LEU A 14 2.47 23.07 6.46
C LEU A 14 1.69 23.19 5.15
N ILE A 15 2.25 23.83 4.15
CA ILE A 15 1.63 23.96 2.82
C ILE A 15 1.51 22.59 2.17
N CYS A 16 2.56 21.77 2.22
CA CYS A 16 2.52 20.41 1.69
C CYS A 16 1.49 19.55 2.42
N CYS A 17 1.42 19.62 3.75
CA CYS A 17 0.44 18.88 4.53
C CYS A 17 -1.00 19.31 4.26
N SER A 18 -1.23 20.57 3.90
CA SER A 18 -2.56 21.06 3.57
C SER A 18 -3.00 20.70 2.15
N CYS A 19 -2.05 20.52 1.22
CA CYS A 19 -2.31 20.20 -0.18
C CYS A 19 -2.35 18.71 -0.46
N GLU A 20 -1.65 17.92 0.31
CA GLU A 20 -1.57 16.48 0.15
C GLU A 20 -2.06 15.78 1.40
N LYS A 21 -2.84 14.75 1.20
CA LYS A 21 -3.15 13.81 2.28
C LYS A 21 -1.87 13.04 2.56
N ASP A 22 -1.11 13.51 3.50
CA ASP A 22 0.18 12.94 3.83
C ASP A 22 0.00 11.57 4.50
N SER A 23 0.20 10.52 3.72
CA SER A 23 0.10 9.14 4.19
C SER A 23 1.46 8.62 4.63
N GLN A 24 2.16 9.36 5.45
CA GLN A 24 3.49 8.98 5.94
C GLN A 24 3.49 7.65 6.70
N TRP A 25 2.34 7.25 7.21
CA TRP A 25 2.19 5.96 7.86
C TRP A 25 2.24 4.79 6.87
N LEU A 26 1.99 5.05 5.59
CA LEU A 26 1.96 4.02 4.56
C LEU A 26 3.31 3.96 3.84
N CYS A 27 3.94 2.80 3.87
CA CYS A 27 5.19 2.60 3.16
C CYS A 27 4.98 2.56 1.65
N HIS A 28 6.01 2.89 0.90
CA HIS A 28 5.95 2.87 -0.57
C HIS A 28 5.82 1.46 -1.13
N THR A 29 6.52 0.51 -0.55
CA THR A 29 6.56 -0.86 -1.07
C THR A 29 6.39 -1.87 0.05
N TYR A 30 5.49 -2.82 -0.16
CA TYR A 30 5.29 -3.95 0.75
C TYR A 30 5.42 -5.26 -0.01
N PHE A 31 5.96 -6.24 0.66
CA PHE A 31 6.08 -7.59 0.12
C PHE A 31 5.57 -8.60 1.15
N GLY A 32 4.94 -9.64 0.65
CA GLY A 32 4.49 -10.74 1.49
C GLY A 32 4.45 -12.05 0.73
N SER A 33 4.34 -13.12 1.47
CA SER A 33 4.19 -14.44 0.89
C SER A 33 3.05 -15.17 1.60
N TYR A 34 2.39 -16.04 0.86
CA TYR A 34 1.33 -16.83 1.42
C TYR A 34 1.35 -18.19 0.76
N GLU A 35 1.08 -19.23 1.53
CA GLU A 35 1.43 -20.59 1.14
C GLU A 35 2.94 -20.67 0.81
N THR A 36 3.41 -21.75 0.27
CA THR A 36 4.86 -21.93 0.01
C THR A 36 5.31 -21.35 -1.33
N THR A 37 4.36 -21.04 -2.22
CA THR A 37 4.67 -20.72 -3.61
C THR A 37 4.16 -19.35 -4.08
N ARG A 38 3.34 -18.68 -3.30
CA ARG A 38 2.67 -17.45 -3.71
C ARG A 38 3.26 -16.23 -3.03
N THR A 39 3.53 -15.22 -3.80
CA THR A 39 4.05 -13.94 -3.30
C THR A 39 3.19 -12.78 -3.82
N ILE A 40 3.18 -11.71 -3.06
CA ILE A 40 2.51 -10.48 -3.44
C ILE A 40 3.42 -9.28 -3.16
N LEU A 41 3.47 -8.38 -4.12
CA LEU A 41 4.22 -7.13 -4.02
C LEU A 41 3.25 -5.98 -4.25
N LEU A 42 3.24 -5.01 -3.34
CA LEU A 42 2.46 -3.79 -3.45
C LEU A 42 3.40 -2.61 -3.58
N GLU A 43 3.23 -1.83 -4.65
CA GLU A 43 4.02 -0.63 -4.88
C GLU A 43 3.08 0.57 -5.00
N PHE A 44 3.05 1.40 -3.96
CA PHE A 44 2.21 2.59 -3.92
C PHE A 44 2.88 3.75 -4.67
N SER A 45 2.10 4.53 -5.40
CA SER A 45 2.57 5.77 -6.00
C SER A 45 2.95 6.78 -4.91
N GLU A 46 3.70 7.80 -5.28
CA GLU A 46 4.15 8.82 -4.31
C GLU A 46 2.97 9.55 -3.65
N ASP A 47 1.92 9.82 -4.41
CA ASP A 47 0.72 10.48 -3.90
C ASP A 47 -0.27 9.53 -3.24
N ARG A 48 0.02 8.23 -3.20
CA ARG A 48 -0.81 7.19 -2.58
C ARG A 48 -2.21 7.06 -3.19
N THR A 49 -2.37 7.43 -4.45
CA THR A 49 -3.63 7.28 -5.16
C THR A 49 -3.72 5.98 -5.94
N GLU A 50 -2.58 5.42 -6.31
CA GLU A 50 -2.51 4.18 -7.08
C GLU A 50 -1.56 3.19 -6.43
N CYS A 51 -1.82 1.92 -6.66
CA CYS A 51 -0.96 0.84 -6.19
C CYS A 51 -0.82 -0.20 -7.29
N GLU A 52 0.41 -0.53 -7.63
CA GLU A 52 0.68 -1.66 -8.52
C GLU A 52 0.76 -2.93 -7.69
N VAL A 53 -0.08 -3.89 -8.02
CA VAL A 53 -0.15 -5.18 -7.35
C VAL A 53 0.43 -6.23 -8.27
N THR A 54 1.47 -6.89 -7.80
CA THR A 54 2.10 -7.99 -8.53
C THR A 54 1.96 -9.26 -7.71
N GLU A 55 1.26 -10.24 -8.26
CA GLU A 55 1.13 -11.56 -7.64
C GLU A 55 1.86 -12.59 -8.48
N ARG A 56 2.54 -13.50 -7.82
CA ARG A 56 3.28 -14.57 -8.47
C ARG A 56 3.01 -15.89 -7.76
N ASP A 57 2.68 -16.90 -8.55
CA ASP A 57 2.55 -18.28 -8.07
C ASP A 57 3.51 -19.17 -8.85
N ILE A 58 4.59 -19.60 -8.20
CA ILE A 58 5.62 -20.42 -8.84
C ILE A 58 5.19 -21.88 -8.99
N ALA A 59 4.09 -22.28 -8.36
CA ALA A 59 3.55 -23.64 -8.53
C ALA A 59 2.78 -23.81 -9.84
N GLU A 60 2.30 -22.72 -10.43
CA GLU A 60 1.59 -22.76 -11.71
C GLU A 60 2.58 -22.78 -12.88
N TYR A 61 2.31 -23.59 -13.86
CA TYR A 61 3.13 -23.69 -15.06
C TYR A 61 2.34 -23.25 -16.31
N PRO A 62 2.87 -22.37 -17.19
CA PRO A 62 4.04 -21.53 -16.93
C PRO A 62 3.75 -20.57 -15.78
N TYR A 63 4.72 -20.14 -15.01
CA TYR A 63 4.56 -19.38 -13.77
C TYR A 63 3.37 -18.42 -13.78
N GLY A 64 2.43 -18.64 -12.86
CA GLY A 64 1.28 -17.76 -12.68
C GLY A 64 1.75 -16.36 -12.27
N PHE A 65 1.44 -15.39 -13.09
CA PHE A 65 1.85 -14.01 -12.85
C PHE A 65 0.67 -13.09 -13.15
N THR A 66 0.34 -12.24 -12.20
CA THR A 66 -0.70 -11.24 -12.36
C THR A 66 -0.16 -9.89 -11.95
N HIS A 67 -0.35 -8.91 -12.79
CA HIS A 67 0.02 -7.52 -12.53
C HIS A 67 -1.16 -6.62 -12.83
N LYS A 68 -1.51 -5.76 -11.89
CA LYS A 68 -2.62 -4.83 -12.08
C LYS A 68 -2.37 -3.52 -11.34
N THR A 69 -2.91 -2.44 -11.86
CA THR A 69 -2.92 -1.15 -11.19
C THR A 69 -4.26 -0.96 -10.52
N SER A 70 -4.24 -0.62 -9.27
CA SER A 70 -5.42 -0.46 -8.42
C SER A 70 -5.51 0.95 -7.88
N THR A 71 -6.73 1.44 -7.70
CA THR A 71 -6.98 2.72 -7.03
C THR A 71 -6.91 2.51 -5.52
N VAL A 72 -6.27 3.44 -4.83
CA VAL A 72 -6.08 3.36 -3.38
C VAL A 72 -7.05 4.30 -2.67
N TYR A 73 -7.75 3.77 -1.68
CA TYR A 73 -8.61 4.54 -0.78
C TYR A 73 -8.05 4.41 0.62
N LEU A 74 -7.70 5.54 1.23
CA LEU A 74 -7.05 5.59 2.53
C LEU A 74 -8.04 5.95 3.63
N ASN A 75 -7.89 5.31 4.78
CA ASN A 75 -8.53 5.72 6.03
C ASN A 75 -7.42 6.11 7.00
N GLU A 76 -7.24 7.41 7.18
CA GLU A 76 -6.17 7.98 8.01
C GLU A 76 -6.34 7.64 9.50
N GLU A 77 -7.57 7.61 9.97
CA GLU A 77 -7.87 7.33 11.36
C GLU A 77 -7.51 5.91 11.76
N GLU A 78 -7.85 4.95 10.90
CA GLU A 78 -7.57 3.53 11.15
C GLU A 78 -6.22 3.07 10.61
N LYS A 79 -5.53 3.92 9.87
CA LYS A 79 -4.30 3.58 9.14
C LYS A 79 -4.51 2.35 8.27
N SER A 80 -5.59 2.39 7.51
CA SER A 80 -5.98 1.32 6.61
C SER A 80 -6.15 1.81 5.19
N PHE A 81 -6.13 0.88 4.25
CA PHE A 81 -6.31 1.19 2.83
C PHE A 81 -7.14 0.11 2.16
N MET A 82 -7.81 0.49 1.08
CA MET A 82 -8.48 -0.45 0.20
C MET A 82 -7.92 -0.30 -1.20
N LEU A 83 -7.69 -1.40 -1.85
CA LEU A 83 -7.28 -1.44 -3.25
C LEU A 83 -8.48 -1.88 -4.08
N ASN A 84 -8.89 -1.03 -5.00
CA ASN A 84 -10.04 -1.30 -5.86
C ASN A 84 -9.59 -1.53 -7.30
N GLU A 85 -10.27 -2.45 -7.96
CA GLU A 85 -10.09 -2.66 -9.38
C GLU A 85 -10.91 -1.61 -10.14
N GLY A 86 -10.27 -0.51 -10.57
CA GLY A 86 -10.91 0.58 -11.30
C GLY A 86 -11.42 1.71 -10.41
N ASP A 87 -12.61 2.24 -10.74
CA ASP A 87 -13.16 3.42 -10.10
C ASP A 87 -13.84 3.14 -8.75
N TYR A 88 -14.34 4.20 -8.11
CA TYR A 88 -14.91 4.20 -6.77
C TYR A 88 -15.94 3.10 -6.49
N ASP A 89 -16.80 2.79 -7.45
CA ASP A 89 -17.83 1.77 -7.29
C ASP A 89 -17.35 0.36 -7.65
N SER A 90 -16.06 0.23 -7.89
CA SER A 90 -15.47 -1.04 -8.30
C SER A 90 -15.26 -1.99 -7.14
N ARG A 91 -15.02 -3.22 -7.52
CA ARG A 91 -14.77 -4.30 -6.57
C ARG A 91 -13.52 -4.03 -5.74
N VAL A 92 -13.66 -4.11 -4.43
CA VAL A 92 -12.51 -4.10 -3.51
C VAL A 92 -11.78 -5.44 -3.66
N ILE A 93 -10.52 -5.38 -4.05
CA ILE A 93 -9.71 -6.57 -4.25
C ILE A 93 -8.83 -6.89 -3.04
N TYR A 94 -8.35 -5.86 -2.35
CA TYR A 94 -7.54 -6.02 -1.13
C TYR A 94 -7.89 -4.97 -0.11
N ARG A 95 -7.81 -5.38 1.16
CA ARG A 95 -7.88 -4.46 2.30
C ARG A 95 -6.58 -4.58 3.07
N GLY A 96 -6.00 -3.45 3.43
CA GLY A 96 -4.78 -3.41 4.18
C GLY A 96 -4.93 -2.60 5.46
N LYS A 97 -4.22 -2.99 6.49
CA LYS A 97 -4.14 -2.24 7.75
C LYS A 97 -2.71 -2.23 8.22
N VAL A 98 -2.16 -1.04 8.42
CA VAL A 98 -0.79 -0.90 8.90
C VAL A 98 -0.77 -1.23 10.39
N ILE A 99 0.08 -2.17 10.78
CA ILE A 99 0.24 -2.64 12.15
C ILE A 99 1.32 -1.84 12.86
N ASP A 100 2.46 -1.69 12.20
CA ASP A 100 3.61 -0.95 12.71
C ASP A 100 4.44 -0.40 11.54
N PHE A 101 5.63 0.13 11.81
CA PHE A 101 6.53 0.70 10.81
C PHE A 101 6.90 -0.23 9.67
N GLU A 102 6.90 -1.52 9.92
CA GLU A 102 7.43 -2.51 8.98
C GLU A 102 6.38 -3.49 8.49
N HIS A 103 5.21 -3.53 9.11
CA HIS A 103 4.22 -4.55 8.85
C HIS A 103 2.84 -3.98 8.60
N ALA A 104 2.15 -4.61 7.67
CA ALA A 104 0.73 -4.38 7.46
C ALA A 104 0.03 -5.72 7.29
N LYS A 105 -1.25 -5.76 7.66
CA LYS A 105 -2.09 -6.93 7.43
C LYS A 105 -2.84 -6.73 6.14
N LEU A 106 -2.73 -7.69 5.23
CA LEU A 106 -3.44 -7.67 3.96
C LEU A 106 -4.51 -8.74 3.96
N THR A 107 -5.72 -8.38 3.56
CA THR A 107 -6.89 -9.29 3.57
C THR A 107 -7.60 -9.24 2.22
N TRP A 108 -7.96 -10.39 1.71
CA TRP A 108 -8.76 -10.52 0.48
C TRP A 108 -9.59 -11.79 0.51
N TYR A 109 -10.44 -11.96 -0.49
CA TYR A 109 -11.26 -13.16 -0.62
C TYR A 109 -10.85 -13.95 -1.85
N GLU A 110 -10.71 -15.25 -1.68
CA GLU A 110 -10.46 -16.23 -2.74
C GLU A 110 -11.47 -17.36 -2.61
N ASN A 111 -12.26 -17.59 -3.66
CA ASN A 111 -13.29 -18.64 -3.63
C ASN A 111 -14.20 -18.55 -2.40
N ASP A 112 -14.67 -17.34 -2.09
CA ASP A 112 -15.50 -17.02 -0.93
C ASP A 112 -14.84 -17.28 0.42
N LYS A 113 -13.54 -17.50 0.44
CA LYS A 113 -12.76 -17.69 1.65
C LYS A 113 -11.89 -16.47 1.93
N GLU A 114 -11.97 -15.96 3.15
CA GLU A 114 -11.12 -14.86 3.58
C GLU A 114 -9.69 -15.32 3.81
N ILE A 115 -8.75 -14.63 3.18
CA ILE A 115 -7.32 -14.86 3.35
C ILE A 115 -6.71 -13.62 3.95
N SER A 116 -5.86 -13.81 4.95
CA SER A 116 -5.18 -12.72 5.61
C SER A 116 -3.72 -13.08 5.84
N ILE A 117 -2.83 -12.18 5.44
CA ILE A 117 -1.39 -12.36 5.63
C ILE A 117 -0.78 -11.07 6.20
N THR A 118 0.40 -11.21 6.77
CA THR A 118 1.22 -10.07 7.14
C THR A 118 2.20 -9.79 6.01
N ILE A 119 2.21 -8.53 5.55
CA ILE A 119 3.16 -8.06 4.55
C ILE A 119 4.19 -7.16 5.21
N GLU A 120 5.38 -7.13 4.66
CA GLU A 120 6.51 -6.42 5.22
C GLU A 120 6.90 -5.24 4.34
N ALA A 121 7.13 -4.09 4.97
CA ALA A 121 7.58 -2.90 4.26
C ALA A 121 9.01 -3.10 3.76
N LEU A 122 9.21 -2.89 2.47
CA LEU A 122 10.54 -2.89 1.87
C LEU A 122 11.07 -1.46 1.88
N ARG A 123 12.12 -1.26 2.64
CA ARG A 123 12.78 0.03 2.74
C ARG A 123 14.13 -0.03 2.06
N TYR A 124 14.31 0.83 1.09
CA TYR A 124 15.60 1.01 0.43
C TYR A 124 16.32 2.15 1.14
N GLU A 125 17.46 1.84 1.68
CA GLU A 125 18.33 2.86 2.22
C GLU A 125 19.26 3.39 1.13
#